data_407705fc86243b25b5a29cb2401775ad
#
_entry.id   407705fc86243b25b5a29cb2401775ad
#
_cell.length_a   1.000
_cell.length_b   1.000
_cell.length_c   1.000
_cell.angle_alpha   90.00
_cell.angle_beta   90.00
_cell.angle_gamma   90.00
#
_symmetry.space_group_name_H-M   'P 1'
#
loop_
_entity.id
_entity.type
_entity.pdbx_description
1 polymer ?
#
loop_
_entity_poly.entity_id
_entity_poly.type
_entity_poly.pdbx_seq_one_letter_code
_entity_poly.pdbx_strand_id
1 'polypeptide(L)'
;MTPVEAAKFTAGPGTEIISESSVSMEQLLEGLSSGNTAQGIVCVCDDPDNAWRRWVSLFTLSVAAGGVVRNVDNRILVIFRRGKWDLPKGKLDADESPGDAAVREVSEECGIGELQLGPLLHTTFHTYTEKKKRILKKTYWYSMGTTDVRKPVPQEDEDIEAAEWMTEEQVRSEFFGNTYRSVREVLEKAL
;
A
#
# COMPACT_ATOMS: atom_id res chain seq x y z
N MET A 1 -0.41 -16.88 -10.17
CA MET A 1 -1.06 -16.99 -11.50
C MET A 1 -1.05 -18.45 -11.93
N THR A 2 -2.16 -18.97 -12.37
CA THR A 2 -2.25 -20.33 -12.94
C THR A 2 -1.65 -20.40 -14.36
N PRO A 3 -1.27 -21.60 -14.85
CA PRO A 3 -0.80 -21.76 -16.24
C PRO A 3 -1.79 -21.25 -17.30
N VAL A 4 -3.10 -21.41 -17.04
CA VAL A 4 -4.17 -20.92 -17.95
C VAL A 4 -4.23 -19.39 -17.99
N GLU A 5 -4.04 -18.72 -16.86
CA GLU A 5 -3.96 -17.25 -16.79
C GLU A 5 -2.67 -16.74 -17.42
N ALA A 6 -1.55 -17.44 -17.22
CA ALA A 6 -0.26 -17.10 -17.81
C ALA A 6 -0.29 -17.12 -19.35
N ALA A 7 -1.02 -18.06 -19.94
CA ALA A 7 -1.17 -18.14 -21.40
C ALA A 7 -1.89 -16.91 -22.01
N LYS A 8 -2.65 -16.15 -21.18
CA LYS A 8 -3.37 -14.93 -21.59
C LYS A 8 -2.68 -13.65 -21.12
N PHE A 9 -1.64 -13.80 -20.31
CA PHE A 9 -0.94 -12.66 -19.71
C PHE A 9 0.11 -12.10 -20.67
N THR A 10 0.04 -10.79 -20.90
CA THR A 10 1.09 -10.07 -21.62
C THR A 10 1.98 -9.36 -20.60
N ALA A 11 3.22 -9.83 -20.47
CA ALA A 11 4.19 -9.21 -19.58
C ALA A 11 4.52 -7.78 -20.05
N GLY A 12 4.50 -6.82 -19.13
CA GLY A 12 5.02 -5.48 -19.41
C GLY A 12 6.56 -5.49 -19.55
N PRO A 13 7.14 -4.41 -20.06
CA PRO A 13 8.59 -4.27 -20.19
C PRO A 13 9.29 -4.55 -18.84
N GLY A 14 10.35 -5.37 -18.86
CA GLY A 14 11.12 -5.70 -17.66
C GLY A 14 10.44 -6.68 -16.68
N THR A 15 9.33 -7.31 -17.06
CA THR A 15 8.69 -8.34 -16.26
C THR A 15 9.23 -9.72 -16.64
N GLU A 16 9.73 -10.47 -15.67
CA GLU A 16 10.19 -11.85 -15.84
C GLU A 16 9.05 -12.82 -15.49
N ILE A 17 8.83 -13.82 -16.34
CA ILE A 17 7.87 -14.90 -16.09
C ILE A 17 8.64 -16.15 -15.72
N ILE A 18 8.35 -16.73 -14.57
CA ILE A 18 9.02 -17.91 -14.03
C ILE A 18 7.99 -18.98 -13.65
N SER A 19 8.42 -20.23 -13.66
CA SER A 19 7.62 -21.35 -13.13
C SER A 19 8.03 -21.67 -11.70
N GLU A 20 7.06 -21.93 -10.82
CA GLU A 20 7.30 -22.38 -9.44
C GLU A 20 8.17 -23.67 -9.40
N SER A 21 8.09 -24.52 -10.42
CA SER A 21 8.90 -25.74 -10.52
C SER A 21 10.38 -25.49 -10.81
N SER A 22 10.74 -24.28 -11.25
CA SER A 22 12.10 -23.93 -11.65
C SER A 22 12.89 -23.14 -10.60
N VAL A 23 12.20 -22.51 -9.65
CA VAL A 23 12.83 -21.62 -8.66
C VAL A 23 12.12 -21.73 -7.31
N SER A 24 12.89 -21.82 -6.21
CA SER A 24 12.28 -21.80 -4.87
C SER A 24 11.83 -20.37 -4.48
N MET A 25 10.91 -20.26 -3.53
CA MET A 25 10.45 -18.96 -3.02
C MET A 25 11.59 -18.16 -2.37
N GLU A 26 12.55 -18.84 -1.73
CA GLU A 26 13.75 -18.23 -1.15
C GLU A 26 14.67 -17.65 -2.24
N GLN A 27 14.91 -18.39 -3.31
CA GLN A 27 15.71 -17.92 -4.46
C GLN A 27 15.05 -16.70 -5.14
N LEU A 28 13.72 -16.71 -5.26
CA LEU A 28 12.98 -15.54 -5.75
C LEU A 28 13.19 -14.30 -4.87
N LEU A 29 13.11 -14.48 -3.55
CA LEU A 29 13.30 -13.40 -2.61
C LEU A 29 14.74 -12.86 -2.65
N GLU A 30 15.74 -13.74 -2.77
CA GLU A 30 17.14 -13.34 -2.92
C GLU A 30 17.37 -12.58 -4.23
N GLY A 31 16.80 -13.04 -5.33
CA GLY A 31 16.86 -12.38 -6.63
C GLY A 31 16.25 -10.97 -6.60
N LEU A 32 15.08 -10.80 -5.97
CA LEU A 32 14.45 -9.49 -5.77
C LEU A 32 15.26 -8.56 -4.86
N SER A 33 15.94 -9.12 -3.87
CA SER A 33 16.73 -8.34 -2.90
C SER A 33 18.11 -7.92 -3.44
N SER A 34 18.66 -8.64 -4.41
CA SER A 34 19.99 -8.40 -4.99
C SER A 34 20.04 -7.30 -6.06
N GLY A 35 18.94 -6.59 -6.28
CA GLY A 35 18.87 -5.50 -7.25
C GLY A 35 18.88 -5.97 -8.71
N ASN A 36 18.43 -7.19 -8.98
CA ASN A 36 18.25 -7.70 -10.31
C ASN A 36 17.29 -6.78 -11.09
N THR A 37 17.55 -6.54 -12.35
CA THR A 37 16.94 -5.50 -13.21
C THR A 37 15.47 -5.74 -13.56
N ALA A 38 14.85 -6.82 -13.07
CA ALA A 38 13.44 -7.10 -13.32
C ALA A 38 12.54 -6.06 -12.62
N GLN A 39 11.71 -5.37 -13.37
CA GLN A 39 10.70 -4.44 -12.85
C GLN A 39 9.52 -5.16 -12.20
N GLY A 40 9.40 -6.47 -12.43
CA GLY A 40 8.41 -7.34 -11.83
C GLY A 40 8.69 -8.81 -12.13
N ILE A 41 8.20 -9.69 -11.28
CA ILE A 41 8.26 -11.15 -11.47
C ILE A 41 6.84 -11.70 -11.41
N VAL A 42 6.48 -12.52 -12.38
CA VAL A 42 5.24 -13.29 -12.42
C VAL A 42 5.59 -14.75 -12.21
N CYS A 43 5.16 -15.31 -11.07
CA CYS A 43 5.31 -16.71 -10.78
C CYS A 43 4.09 -17.49 -11.30
N VAL A 44 4.33 -18.45 -12.17
CA VAL A 44 3.32 -19.38 -12.69
C VAL A 44 3.33 -20.64 -11.84
N CYS A 45 2.18 -20.99 -11.26
CA CYS A 45 2.00 -22.14 -10.36
C CYS A 45 0.61 -22.75 -10.52
N ASP A 46 0.46 -24.03 -10.19
CA ASP A 46 -0.82 -24.74 -10.27
C ASP A 46 -1.79 -24.31 -9.15
N ASP A 47 -1.27 -24.00 -7.97
CA ASP A 47 -2.04 -23.53 -6.80
C ASP A 47 -1.49 -22.16 -6.30
N PRO A 48 -2.02 -21.04 -6.83
CA PRO A 48 -1.58 -19.69 -6.42
C PRO A 48 -1.77 -19.39 -4.93
N ASP A 49 -2.80 -19.93 -4.30
CA ASP A 49 -3.08 -19.71 -2.89
C ASP A 49 -2.04 -20.42 -2.00
N ASN A 50 -1.63 -21.62 -2.39
CA ASN A 50 -0.55 -22.32 -1.69
C ASN A 50 0.80 -21.65 -1.91
N ALA A 51 1.10 -21.24 -3.14
CA ALA A 51 2.31 -20.48 -3.45
C ALA A 51 2.37 -19.17 -2.64
N TRP A 52 1.24 -18.44 -2.55
CA TRP A 52 1.13 -17.25 -1.72
C TRP A 52 1.35 -17.53 -0.24
N ARG A 53 0.75 -18.57 0.34
CA ARG A 53 0.98 -18.95 1.74
C ARG A 53 2.46 -19.26 2.02
N ARG A 54 3.12 -19.98 1.12
CA ARG A 54 4.57 -20.27 1.21
C ARG A 54 5.39 -18.99 1.14
N TRP A 55 5.06 -18.07 0.22
CA TRP A 55 5.73 -16.76 0.15
C TRP A 55 5.57 -15.98 1.45
N VAL A 56 4.36 -15.84 1.96
CA VAL A 56 4.07 -15.12 3.21
C VAL A 56 4.83 -15.71 4.40
N SER A 57 5.00 -17.04 4.43
CA SER A 57 5.71 -17.71 5.55
C SER A 57 7.21 -17.35 5.67
N LEU A 58 7.79 -16.75 4.63
CA LEU A 58 9.18 -16.25 4.66
C LEU A 58 9.34 -14.92 5.41
N PHE A 59 8.26 -14.31 5.86
CA PHE A 59 8.23 -12.99 6.46
C PHE A 59 7.57 -12.98 7.83
N THR A 60 7.91 -11.98 8.62
CA THR A 60 7.06 -11.56 9.73
C THR A 60 5.97 -10.65 9.16
N LEU A 61 4.70 -11.02 9.33
CA LEU A 61 3.57 -10.22 8.88
C LEU A 61 3.38 -8.99 9.77
N SER A 62 3.28 -7.82 9.15
CA SER A 62 2.84 -6.57 9.78
C SER A 62 1.56 -6.11 9.08
N VAL A 63 0.50 -5.89 9.84
CA VAL A 63 -0.79 -5.45 9.28
C VAL A 63 -1.00 -3.98 9.61
N ALA A 64 -1.46 -3.24 8.61
CA ALA A 64 -1.76 -1.82 8.70
C ALA A 64 -3.08 -1.51 8.00
N ALA A 65 -3.67 -0.36 8.32
CA ALA A 65 -4.82 0.16 7.61
C ALA A 65 -4.73 1.69 7.48
N GLY A 66 -5.40 2.22 6.47
CA GLY A 66 -5.46 3.65 6.22
C GLY A 66 -6.54 4.01 5.21
N GLY A 67 -6.58 5.26 4.79
CA GLY A 67 -7.68 5.75 3.99
C GLY A 67 -7.32 6.72 2.86
N VAL A 68 -8.13 6.68 1.81
CA VAL A 68 -8.29 7.76 0.86
C VAL A 68 -9.47 8.61 1.34
N VAL A 69 -9.17 9.72 2.01
CA VAL A 69 -10.17 10.59 2.62
C VAL A 69 -10.52 11.73 1.66
N ARG A 70 -11.81 11.93 1.41
CA ARG A 70 -12.34 13.09 0.69
C ARG A 70 -13.17 13.97 1.63
N ASN A 71 -12.92 15.27 1.61
CA ASN A 71 -13.77 16.23 2.31
C ASN A 71 -14.94 16.70 1.43
N VAL A 72 -15.81 17.54 1.98
CA VAL A 72 -16.99 18.08 1.27
C VAL A 72 -16.63 18.93 0.03
N ASP A 73 -15.41 19.47 -0.04
CA ASP A 73 -14.88 20.19 -1.20
C ASP A 73 -14.25 19.23 -2.24
N ASN A 74 -14.45 17.92 -2.08
CA ASN A 74 -13.87 16.86 -2.92
C ASN A 74 -12.33 16.87 -2.97
N ARG A 75 -11.66 17.42 -1.95
CA ARG A 75 -10.22 17.38 -1.81
C ARG A 75 -9.79 16.11 -1.10
N ILE A 76 -8.62 15.62 -1.43
CA ILE A 76 -8.02 14.37 -0.93
C ILE A 76 -6.98 14.71 0.13
N LEU A 77 -7.07 14.04 1.29
CA LEU A 77 -6.09 14.14 2.36
C LEU A 77 -4.83 13.37 1.99
N VAL A 78 -3.69 14.04 2.04
CA VAL A 78 -2.38 13.45 1.78
C VAL A 78 -1.40 13.84 2.87
N ILE A 79 -0.37 13.04 3.05
CA ILE A 79 0.75 13.32 3.96
C ILE A 79 2.06 13.34 3.17
N PHE A 80 3.02 14.13 3.67
CA PHE A 80 4.39 14.11 3.17
C PHE A 80 5.31 13.59 4.26
N ARG A 81 6.02 12.49 3.97
CA ARG A 81 6.94 11.85 4.92
C ARG A 81 8.11 11.21 4.19
N ARG A 82 9.31 11.32 4.79
CA ARG A 82 10.54 10.72 4.22
C ARG A 82 10.79 11.12 2.77
N GLY A 83 10.49 12.37 2.44
CA GLY A 83 10.69 12.94 1.11
C GLY A 83 9.70 12.48 0.05
N LYS A 84 8.58 11.85 0.42
CA LYS A 84 7.54 11.36 -0.50
C LYS A 84 6.14 11.67 -0.03
N TRP A 85 5.25 11.89 -0.99
CA TRP A 85 3.81 11.89 -0.74
C TRP A 85 3.32 10.48 -0.43
N ASP A 86 2.44 10.38 0.54
CA ASP A 86 1.84 9.13 1.01
C ASP A 86 0.38 9.39 1.45
N LEU A 87 -0.35 8.34 1.78
CA LEU A 87 -1.67 8.40 2.38
C LEU A 87 -1.56 8.04 3.87
N PRO A 88 -2.41 8.63 4.74
CA PRO A 88 -2.40 8.34 6.16
C PRO A 88 -2.77 6.88 6.44
N LYS A 89 -1.95 6.19 7.27
CA LYS A 89 -2.07 4.78 7.62
C LYS A 89 -1.10 4.37 8.69
N GLY A 90 -1.54 3.51 9.57
CA GLY A 90 -0.65 2.94 10.57
C GLY A 90 -0.97 1.49 10.92
N LYS A 91 -0.33 0.96 11.96
CA LYS A 91 -0.47 -0.44 12.36
C LYS A 91 -1.78 -0.66 13.11
N LEU A 92 -2.35 -1.85 12.95
CA LEU A 92 -3.46 -2.29 13.79
C LEU A 92 -2.97 -2.52 15.23
N ASP A 93 -3.77 -2.08 16.18
CA ASP A 93 -3.64 -2.49 17.57
C ASP A 93 -4.14 -3.92 17.79
N ALA A 94 -3.87 -4.48 18.98
CA ALA A 94 -4.37 -5.81 19.33
C ALA A 94 -5.91 -5.80 19.33
N ASP A 95 -6.49 -6.81 18.67
CA ASP A 95 -7.95 -7.01 18.57
C ASP A 95 -8.72 -5.90 17.82
N GLU A 96 -8.01 -4.99 17.13
CA GLU A 96 -8.61 -3.92 16.34
C GLU A 96 -8.99 -4.41 14.93
N SER A 97 -10.17 -4.01 14.45
CA SER A 97 -10.54 -4.27 13.07
C SER A 97 -9.77 -3.37 12.10
N PRO A 98 -9.50 -3.82 10.85
CA PRO A 98 -8.83 -2.95 9.88
C PRO A 98 -9.58 -1.65 9.57
N GLY A 99 -10.91 -1.65 9.66
CA GLY A 99 -11.71 -0.44 9.45
C GLY A 99 -11.55 0.57 10.58
N ASP A 100 -11.58 0.10 11.84
CA ASP A 100 -11.39 0.95 13.02
C ASP A 100 -9.97 1.53 13.05
N ALA A 101 -8.96 0.67 12.80
CA ALA A 101 -7.57 1.11 12.68
C ALA A 101 -7.40 2.20 11.61
N ALA A 102 -8.03 2.04 10.46
CA ALA A 102 -7.94 3.04 9.38
C ALA A 102 -8.51 4.40 9.80
N VAL A 103 -9.65 4.42 10.51
CA VAL A 103 -10.24 5.66 11.02
C VAL A 103 -9.37 6.29 12.10
N ARG A 104 -8.90 5.51 13.07
CA ARG A 104 -8.03 5.96 14.15
C ARG A 104 -6.73 6.57 13.59
N GLU A 105 -6.03 5.84 12.73
CA GLU A 105 -4.75 6.27 12.17
C GLU A 105 -4.86 7.55 11.33
N VAL A 106 -5.91 7.68 10.51
CA VAL A 106 -6.16 8.92 9.77
C VAL A 106 -6.38 10.09 10.72
N SER A 107 -7.16 9.87 11.79
CA SER A 107 -7.42 10.90 12.78
C SER A 107 -6.15 11.32 13.55
N GLU A 108 -5.34 10.35 13.96
CA GLU A 108 -4.09 10.58 14.72
C GLU A 108 -3.02 11.24 13.84
N GLU A 109 -2.75 10.69 12.65
CA GLU A 109 -1.70 11.20 11.76
C GLU A 109 -1.99 12.59 11.18
N CYS A 110 -3.28 12.96 11.04
CA CYS A 110 -3.67 14.21 10.35
C CYS A 110 -4.50 15.19 11.20
N GLY A 111 -4.90 14.83 12.42
CA GLY A 111 -5.74 15.67 13.27
C GLY A 111 -7.14 15.93 12.71
N ILE A 112 -7.64 15.06 11.80
CA ILE A 112 -8.94 15.21 11.14
C ILE A 112 -9.98 14.33 11.84
N GLY A 113 -11.16 14.89 12.07
CA GLY A 113 -12.30 14.21 12.70
C GLY A 113 -13.45 13.91 11.73
N GLU A 114 -14.58 13.47 12.31
CA GLU A 114 -15.84 13.22 11.59
C GLU A 114 -15.68 12.28 10.38
N LEU A 115 -14.79 11.30 10.52
CA LEU A 115 -14.48 10.35 9.47
C LEU A 115 -15.58 9.31 9.33
N GLN A 116 -16.09 9.17 8.12
CA GLN A 116 -17.07 8.15 7.74
C GLN A 116 -16.36 7.08 6.94
N LEU A 117 -16.25 5.88 7.51
CA LEU A 117 -15.66 4.73 6.85
C LEU A 117 -16.55 4.25 5.70
N GLY A 118 -15.96 4.15 4.52
CA GLY A 118 -16.57 3.59 3.32
C GLY A 118 -16.01 2.19 2.98
N PRO A 119 -16.19 1.74 1.74
CA PRO A 119 -15.72 0.41 1.30
C PRO A 119 -14.21 0.29 1.27
N LEU A 120 -13.73 -0.97 1.41
CA LEU A 120 -12.35 -1.34 1.13
C LEU A 120 -12.06 -1.11 -0.37
N LEU A 121 -11.11 -0.24 -0.68
CA LEU A 121 -10.70 0.07 -2.05
C LEU A 121 -9.66 -0.91 -2.57
N HIS A 122 -8.65 -1.18 -1.75
CA HIS A 122 -7.52 -2.00 -2.16
C HIS A 122 -6.76 -2.57 -0.96
N THR A 123 -5.95 -3.60 -1.24
CA THR A 123 -4.96 -4.12 -0.29
C THR A 123 -3.60 -4.11 -0.99
N THR A 124 -2.62 -3.49 -0.35
CA THR A 124 -1.25 -3.46 -0.85
C THR A 124 -0.31 -4.28 0.02
N PHE A 125 0.77 -4.74 -0.59
CA PHE A 125 1.84 -5.47 0.10
C PHE A 125 3.17 -4.79 -0.17
N HIS A 126 3.98 -4.66 0.88
CA HIS A 126 5.31 -4.08 0.81
C HIS A 126 6.28 -4.89 1.67
N THR A 127 7.46 -5.20 1.14
CA THR A 127 8.50 -5.92 1.87
C THR A 127 9.64 -5.00 2.25
N TYR A 128 10.16 -5.16 3.47
CA TYR A 128 11.34 -4.45 3.94
C TYR A 128 12.06 -5.25 5.03
N THR A 129 13.27 -4.83 5.38
CA THR A 129 14.03 -5.44 6.48
C THR A 129 14.05 -4.50 7.68
N GLU A 130 13.64 -4.99 8.83
CA GLU A 130 13.71 -4.29 10.10
C GLU A 130 14.37 -5.18 11.16
N LYS A 131 15.40 -4.67 11.83
CA LYS A 131 16.13 -5.41 12.89
C LYS A 131 16.52 -6.84 12.47
N LYS A 132 17.01 -7.00 11.23
CA LYS A 132 17.38 -8.28 10.60
C LYS A 132 16.20 -9.24 10.32
N LYS A 133 14.96 -8.83 10.52
CA LYS A 133 13.79 -9.61 10.16
C LYS A 133 13.24 -9.11 8.80
N ARG A 134 12.83 -10.04 7.95
CA ARG A 134 12.10 -9.73 6.73
C ARG A 134 10.64 -9.48 7.11
N ILE A 135 10.12 -8.32 6.78
CA ILE A 135 8.75 -7.92 7.08
C ILE A 135 7.94 -7.88 5.79
N LEU A 136 6.74 -8.47 5.80
CA LEU A 136 5.72 -8.25 4.80
C LEU A 136 4.64 -7.36 5.43
N LYS A 137 4.59 -6.10 5.03
CA LYS A 137 3.53 -5.17 5.47
C LYS A 137 2.34 -5.31 4.53
N LYS A 138 1.20 -5.74 5.07
CA LYS A 138 -0.09 -5.76 4.42
C LYS A 138 -0.86 -4.51 4.85
N THR A 139 -1.30 -3.68 3.92
CA THR A 139 -2.07 -2.47 4.24
C THR A 139 -3.45 -2.52 3.58
N TYR A 140 -4.49 -2.39 4.40
CA TYR A 140 -5.88 -2.24 3.95
C TYR A 140 -6.16 -0.75 3.71
N TRP A 141 -6.70 -0.41 2.54
CA TRP A 141 -7.01 0.94 2.15
C TRP A 141 -8.51 1.13 1.95
N TYR A 142 -9.09 2.02 2.74
CA TYR A 142 -10.52 2.31 2.70
C TYR A 142 -10.81 3.65 2.04
N SER A 143 -11.97 3.76 1.36
CA SER A 143 -12.56 5.06 1.06
C SER A 143 -13.08 5.68 2.34
N MET A 144 -12.93 6.97 2.51
CA MET A 144 -13.48 7.71 3.64
C MET A 144 -14.02 9.06 3.20
N GLY A 145 -15.08 9.51 3.86
CA GLY A 145 -15.60 10.87 3.75
C GLY A 145 -15.42 11.64 5.05
N THR A 146 -15.33 12.98 4.98
CA THR A 146 -15.40 13.85 6.16
C THR A 146 -16.03 15.19 5.84
N THR A 147 -16.71 15.77 6.82
CA THR A 147 -17.17 17.17 6.80
C THR A 147 -16.12 18.13 7.34
N ASP A 148 -15.06 17.61 7.95
CA ASP A 148 -13.96 18.41 8.49
C ASP A 148 -13.07 18.95 7.34
N VAL A 149 -13.09 20.26 7.16
CA VAL A 149 -12.28 20.97 6.15
C VAL A 149 -11.13 21.78 6.75
N ARG A 150 -10.90 21.64 8.05
CA ARG A 150 -9.78 22.32 8.73
C ARG A 150 -8.46 21.94 8.06
N LYS A 151 -7.46 22.80 8.25
CA LYS A 151 -6.09 22.47 7.87
C LYS A 151 -5.65 21.23 8.66
N PRO A 152 -5.19 20.16 8.01
CA PRO A 152 -4.69 19.01 8.72
C PRO A 152 -3.48 19.37 9.59
N VAL A 153 -3.31 18.65 10.69
CA VAL A 153 -2.18 18.80 11.61
C VAL A 153 -1.38 17.51 11.60
N PRO A 154 -0.16 17.51 11.04
CA PRO A 154 0.65 16.31 10.95
C PRO A 154 1.10 15.87 12.34
N GLN A 155 1.14 14.55 12.55
CA GLN A 155 1.71 13.93 13.75
C GLN A 155 3.24 13.83 13.58
N GLU A 156 3.98 14.66 14.29
CA GLU A 156 5.45 14.78 14.16
C GLU A 156 6.19 13.48 14.54
N ASP A 157 5.69 12.75 15.55
CA ASP A 157 6.29 11.50 16.05
C ASP A 157 6.30 10.37 15.00
N GLU A 158 5.50 10.47 13.93
CA GLU A 158 5.44 9.51 12.83
C GLU A 158 6.26 9.93 11.59
N ASP A 159 7.21 10.86 11.75
CA ASP A 159 8.00 11.43 10.65
C ASP A 159 7.13 12.14 9.58
N ILE A 160 5.95 12.64 9.93
CA ILE A 160 5.07 13.34 9.00
C ILE A 160 5.45 14.83 9.00
N GLU A 161 6.01 15.29 7.89
CA GLU A 161 6.50 16.64 7.71
C GLU A 161 5.37 17.62 7.30
N ALA A 162 4.36 17.11 6.59
CA ALA A 162 3.19 17.88 6.19
C ALA A 162 1.95 16.98 6.03
N ALA A 163 0.77 17.57 6.27
CA ALA A 163 -0.52 16.97 5.93
C ALA A 163 -1.36 18.06 5.22
N GLU A 164 -1.95 17.71 4.08
CA GLU A 164 -2.58 18.68 3.18
C GLU A 164 -3.83 18.13 2.50
N TRP A 165 -4.73 19.05 2.12
CA TRP A 165 -5.85 18.79 1.23
C TRP A 165 -5.47 19.11 -0.21
N MET A 166 -5.33 18.11 -1.05
CA MET A 166 -5.05 18.27 -2.50
C MET A 166 -6.31 18.14 -3.35
N THR A 167 -6.39 18.92 -4.41
CA THR A 167 -7.35 18.67 -5.48
C THR A 167 -6.92 17.45 -6.30
N GLU A 168 -7.83 16.85 -7.06
CA GLU A 168 -7.48 15.73 -7.94
C GLU A 168 -6.43 16.13 -8.98
N GLU A 169 -6.45 17.39 -9.46
CA GLU A 169 -5.45 17.91 -10.37
C GLU A 169 -4.06 17.97 -9.72
N GLN A 170 -3.96 18.43 -8.48
CA GLN A 170 -2.71 18.42 -7.72
C GLN A 170 -2.20 16.99 -7.46
N VAL A 171 -3.11 16.06 -7.16
CA VAL A 171 -2.73 14.63 -7.01
C VAL A 171 -2.11 14.11 -8.31
N ARG A 172 -2.68 14.44 -9.46
CA ARG A 172 -2.15 13.99 -10.74
C ARG A 172 -0.84 14.66 -11.13
N SER A 173 -0.68 15.96 -10.84
CA SER A 173 0.50 16.75 -11.25
C SER A 173 1.67 16.66 -10.26
N GLU A 174 1.41 16.58 -8.97
CA GLU A 174 2.42 16.67 -7.91
C GLU A 174 2.62 15.33 -7.18
N PHE A 175 1.52 14.75 -6.65
CA PHE A 175 1.60 13.55 -5.84
C PHE A 175 2.11 12.35 -6.64
N PHE A 176 1.57 12.10 -7.83
CA PHE A 176 1.96 10.95 -8.65
C PHE A 176 3.42 10.98 -9.13
N GLY A 177 4.02 12.17 -9.18
CA GLY A 177 5.44 12.33 -9.53
C GLY A 177 6.40 11.93 -8.41
N ASN A 178 5.93 11.93 -7.15
CA ASN A 178 6.78 11.69 -5.98
C ASN A 178 6.10 10.84 -4.91
N THR A 179 5.56 9.70 -5.27
CA THR A 179 4.93 8.75 -4.34
C THR A 179 5.42 7.32 -4.58
N TYR A 180 5.04 6.41 -3.70
CA TYR A 180 5.27 4.98 -3.86
C TYR A 180 4.31 4.38 -4.90
N ARG A 181 4.79 3.44 -5.71
CA ARG A 181 3.97 2.78 -6.74
C ARG A 181 2.67 2.18 -6.17
N SER A 182 2.77 1.48 -5.04
CA SER A 182 1.59 0.88 -4.38
C SER A 182 0.56 1.90 -3.90
N VAL A 183 1.01 3.09 -3.46
CA VAL A 183 0.13 4.18 -3.03
C VAL A 183 -0.53 4.86 -4.24
N ARG A 184 0.22 5.01 -5.32
CA ARG A 184 -0.32 5.48 -6.60
C ARG A 184 -1.43 4.56 -7.11
N GLU A 185 -1.22 3.22 -7.08
CA GLU A 185 -2.22 2.22 -7.47
C GLU A 185 -3.52 2.32 -6.64
N VAL A 186 -3.41 2.66 -5.35
CA VAL A 186 -4.57 2.91 -4.48
C VAL A 186 -5.36 4.14 -4.96
N LEU A 187 -4.66 5.26 -5.18
CA LEU A 187 -5.32 6.50 -5.63
C LEU A 187 -5.91 6.38 -7.03
N GLU A 188 -5.25 5.69 -7.96
CA GLU A 188 -5.79 5.45 -9.30
C GLU A 188 -7.12 4.65 -9.29
N LYS A 189 -7.38 3.88 -8.24
CA LYS A 189 -8.67 3.19 -8.04
C LYS A 189 -9.73 4.07 -7.39
N ALA A 190 -9.33 5.14 -6.73
CA ALA A 190 -10.20 6.05 -6.00
C ALA A 190 -10.58 7.30 -6.83
N LEU A 191 -9.82 7.61 -7.88
CA LEU A 191 -10.04 8.73 -8.82
C LEU A 191 -10.84 8.31 -10.03
#